data_572c3e8541455d109c36edf70b751183
#
_entry.id   572c3e8541455d109c36edf70b751183
#
_cell.length_a   1.000
_cell.length_b   1.000
_cell.length_c   1.000
_cell.angle_alpha   90.00
_cell.angle_beta   90.00
_cell.angle_gamma   90.00
#
_symmetry.space_group_name_H-M   'P 1'
#
loop_
_entity.id
_entity.type
_entity.pdbx_description
1 polymer ?
#
loop_
_entity_poly.entity_id
_entity_poly.type
_entity_poly.pdbx_seq_one_letter_code
_entity_poly.pdbx_strand_id
1 'polypeptide(L)'
;MLVVGICGSPREESTEYILKEALRMLEEKGFETKFFTVRDKHIEFCTHCDFCLASYECTFKDDMEEVYALLKEAQGIIFATPAYNGTISGQLKTVMDRTRAVVAGNEHFFKGKIGMGIATGGDRMGGQEMALTQIHTFYILNEIIPVSGGFFGANLGATFWTNDNLEDAKKDKEGFRSLKKTIKRFSEYLNQCAPKE
;
A
#
# COMPACT_ATOMS: atom_id res chain seq x y z
N MET A 1 13.85 -5.62 -9.66
CA MET A 1 13.02 -5.80 -8.45
C MET A 1 11.61 -5.29 -8.73
N LEU A 2 10.61 -6.08 -8.33
CA LEU A 2 9.20 -5.74 -8.52
C LEU A 2 8.64 -4.95 -7.33
N VAL A 3 7.99 -3.84 -7.60
CA VAL A 3 7.19 -3.07 -6.64
C VAL A 3 5.71 -3.16 -7.02
N VAL A 4 4.89 -3.55 -6.06
CA VAL A 4 3.44 -3.63 -6.23
C VAL A 4 2.76 -2.49 -5.49
N GLY A 5 1.96 -1.71 -6.21
CA GLY A 5 1.09 -0.68 -5.66
C GLY A 5 -0.35 -1.17 -5.58
N ILE A 6 -0.92 -1.16 -4.38
CA ILE A 6 -2.32 -1.54 -4.14
C ILE A 6 -3.11 -0.29 -3.76
N CYS A 7 -4.07 0.06 -4.60
CA CYS A 7 -5.00 1.17 -4.39
C CYS A 7 -6.24 0.69 -3.65
N GLY A 8 -6.44 1.18 -2.42
CA GLY A 8 -7.63 0.90 -1.61
C GLY A 8 -8.80 1.86 -1.87
N SER A 9 -8.74 2.69 -2.90
CA SER A 9 -9.85 3.58 -3.28
C SER A 9 -10.86 2.87 -4.18
N PRO A 10 -12.17 2.96 -3.88
CA PRO A 10 -13.21 2.47 -4.79
C PRO A 10 -13.48 3.41 -5.97
N ARG A 11 -12.82 4.58 -6.04
CA ARG A 11 -13.00 5.59 -7.09
C ARG A 11 -11.75 5.72 -7.95
N GLU A 12 -11.93 5.96 -9.25
CA GLU A 12 -10.84 6.37 -10.16
C GLU A 12 -10.59 7.88 -10.02
N GLU A 13 -9.93 8.23 -8.90
CA GLU A 13 -9.72 9.62 -8.50
C GLU A 13 -8.31 9.81 -7.89
N SER A 14 -8.18 10.75 -6.98
CA SER A 14 -6.92 11.25 -6.42
C SER A 14 -5.99 10.15 -5.90
N THR A 15 -6.50 9.18 -5.13
CA THR A 15 -5.65 8.12 -4.55
C THR A 15 -5.02 7.25 -5.63
N GLU A 16 -5.82 6.87 -6.63
CA GLU A 16 -5.34 6.06 -7.76
C GLU A 16 -4.31 6.83 -8.60
N TYR A 17 -4.59 8.09 -8.90
CA TYR A 17 -3.67 8.95 -9.62
C TYR A 17 -2.32 9.09 -8.91
N ILE A 18 -2.34 9.37 -7.61
CA ILE A 18 -1.12 9.55 -6.81
C ILE A 18 -0.31 8.26 -6.73
N LEU A 19 -0.97 7.09 -6.59
CA LEU A 19 -0.28 5.81 -6.62
C LEU A 19 0.37 5.55 -7.98
N LYS A 20 -0.33 5.82 -9.09
CA LYS A 20 0.25 5.69 -10.44
C LYS A 20 1.45 6.60 -10.62
N GLU A 21 1.42 7.84 -10.11
CA GLU A 21 2.58 8.73 -10.12
C GLU A 21 3.75 8.19 -9.28
N ALA A 22 3.46 7.57 -8.12
CA ALA A 22 4.48 6.92 -7.31
C ALA A 22 5.16 5.76 -8.06
N LEU A 23 4.38 4.92 -8.71
CA LEU A 23 4.89 3.80 -9.53
C LEU A 23 5.73 4.32 -10.71
N ARG A 24 5.25 5.33 -11.43
CA ARG A 24 6.01 5.98 -12.51
C ARG A 24 7.36 6.52 -12.02
N MET A 25 7.41 7.16 -10.86
CA MET A 25 8.67 7.63 -10.26
C MET A 25 9.64 6.49 -9.92
N LEU A 26 9.13 5.30 -9.64
CA LEU A 26 9.95 4.11 -9.40
C LEU A 26 10.43 3.48 -10.70
N GLU A 27 9.61 3.47 -11.75
CA GLU A 27 10.01 3.03 -13.09
C GLU A 27 11.17 3.89 -13.62
N GLU A 28 11.12 5.22 -13.42
CA GLU A 28 12.24 6.14 -13.76
C GLU A 28 13.53 5.81 -13.00
N LYS A 29 13.43 5.08 -11.88
CA LYS A 29 14.60 4.59 -11.10
C LYS A 29 15.00 3.15 -11.44
N GLY A 30 14.35 2.53 -12.44
CA GLY A 30 14.68 1.20 -12.94
C GLY A 30 14.00 0.04 -12.20
N PHE A 31 12.97 0.30 -11.40
CA PHE A 31 12.16 -0.75 -10.79
C PHE A 31 11.06 -1.22 -11.77
N GLU A 32 10.76 -2.51 -11.77
CA GLU A 32 9.53 -3.02 -12.36
C GLU A 32 8.36 -2.69 -11.42
N THR A 33 7.21 -2.28 -11.98
CA THR A 33 6.04 -1.96 -11.17
C THR A 33 4.80 -2.70 -11.65
N LYS A 34 3.92 -3.04 -10.71
CA LYS A 34 2.57 -3.53 -10.99
C LYS A 34 1.56 -2.75 -10.16
N PHE A 35 0.44 -2.44 -10.76
CA PHE A 35 -0.65 -1.71 -10.15
C PHE A 35 -1.85 -2.62 -9.94
N PHE A 36 -2.45 -2.57 -8.76
CA PHE A 36 -3.74 -3.20 -8.45
C PHE A 36 -4.68 -2.18 -7.82
N THR A 37 -5.95 -2.23 -8.17
CA THR A 37 -7.00 -1.42 -7.55
C THR A 37 -8.15 -2.30 -7.07
N VAL A 38 -8.74 -1.93 -5.92
CA VAL A 38 -9.95 -2.59 -5.41
C VAL A 38 -11.22 -2.16 -6.16
N ARG A 39 -11.12 -1.11 -7.00
CA ARG A 39 -12.24 -0.66 -7.82
C ARG A 39 -12.65 -1.76 -8.81
N ASP A 40 -13.94 -1.98 -8.91
CA ASP A 40 -14.55 -3.00 -9.77
C ASP A 40 -14.08 -4.45 -9.49
N LYS A 41 -13.50 -4.68 -8.31
CA LYS A 41 -13.06 -6.00 -7.84
C LYS A 41 -14.02 -6.55 -6.80
N HIS A 42 -14.24 -7.85 -6.89
CA HIS A 42 -15.01 -8.59 -5.89
C HIS A 42 -14.04 -9.23 -4.90
N ILE A 43 -13.96 -8.68 -3.69
CA ILE A 43 -13.13 -9.19 -2.59
C ILE A 43 -14.00 -9.29 -1.35
N GLU A 44 -14.34 -10.52 -0.95
CA GLU A 44 -15.12 -10.79 0.25
C GLU A 44 -14.35 -10.48 1.54
N PHE A 45 -15.07 -10.09 2.58
CA PHE A 45 -14.49 -9.89 3.91
C PHE A 45 -13.99 -11.21 4.50
N CYS A 46 -12.91 -11.15 5.29
CA CYS A 46 -12.47 -12.29 6.07
C CYS A 46 -13.55 -12.64 7.13
N THR A 47 -14.13 -13.82 7.06
CA THR A 47 -15.12 -14.31 8.01
C THR A 47 -14.52 -15.08 9.20
N HIS A 48 -13.21 -15.15 9.29
CA HIS A 48 -12.48 -15.89 10.34
C HIS A 48 -12.90 -17.37 10.41
N CYS A 49 -13.15 -17.99 9.27
CA CYS A 49 -13.61 -19.37 9.17
C CYS A 49 -12.53 -20.42 9.46
N ASP A 50 -11.29 -20.00 9.65
CA ASP A 50 -10.10 -20.83 9.91
C ASP A 50 -9.76 -21.87 8.84
N PHE A 51 -10.45 -21.89 7.71
CA PHE A 51 -10.15 -22.80 6.61
C PHE A 51 -8.67 -22.70 6.16
N CYS A 52 -8.11 -21.51 6.11
CA CYS A 52 -6.72 -21.30 5.71
C CYS A 52 -5.67 -21.87 6.69
N LEU A 53 -6.03 -22.14 7.94
CA LEU A 53 -5.12 -22.81 8.89
C LEU A 53 -4.89 -24.28 8.55
N ALA A 54 -5.85 -24.90 7.85
CA ALA A 54 -5.77 -26.31 7.46
C ALA A 54 -5.36 -26.49 6.00
N SER A 55 -5.84 -25.60 5.11
CA SER A 55 -5.64 -25.72 3.65
C SER A 55 -4.49 -24.86 3.11
N TYR A 56 -4.05 -23.86 3.89
CA TYR A 56 -3.10 -22.80 3.46
C TYR A 56 -3.62 -21.93 2.29
N GLU A 57 -4.92 -21.96 2.06
CA GLU A 57 -5.62 -21.19 1.04
C GLU A 57 -6.88 -20.54 1.64
N CYS A 58 -7.40 -19.52 0.97
CA CYS A 58 -8.71 -18.95 1.35
C CYS A 58 -9.85 -19.78 0.76
N THR A 59 -10.95 -19.91 1.52
CA THR A 59 -12.17 -20.55 1.01
C THR A 59 -12.86 -19.73 -0.08
N PHE A 60 -12.71 -18.39 -0.06
CA PHE A 60 -13.24 -17.52 -1.11
C PHE A 60 -12.34 -17.54 -2.33
N LYS A 61 -12.92 -17.82 -3.50
CA LYS A 61 -12.26 -17.75 -4.81
C LYS A 61 -12.75 -16.49 -5.52
N ASP A 62 -12.04 -15.41 -5.26
CA ASP A 62 -12.38 -14.05 -5.69
C ASP A 62 -11.13 -13.31 -6.18
N ASP A 63 -11.25 -12.00 -6.48
CA ASP A 63 -10.12 -11.19 -7.01
C ASP A 63 -8.94 -11.08 -6.03
N MET A 64 -9.04 -11.58 -4.81
CA MET A 64 -7.91 -11.64 -3.89
C MET A 64 -6.80 -12.59 -4.37
N GLU A 65 -7.12 -13.56 -5.23
CA GLU A 65 -6.10 -14.46 -5.84
C GLU A 65 -5.05 -13.68 -6.64
N GLU A 66 -5.47 -12.64 -7.37
CA GLU A 66 -4.55 -11.73 -8.07
C GLU A 66 -3.62 -11.01 -7.06
N VAL A 67 -4.17 -10.55 -5.95
CA VAL A 67 -3.39 -9.88 -4.90
C VAL A 67 -2.36 -10.83 -4.28
N TYR A 68 -2.73 -12.07 -3.99
CA TYR A 68 -1.78 -13.07 -3.46
C TYR A 68 -0.61 -13.31 -4.42
N ALA A 69 -0.88 -13.44 -5.71
CA ALA A 69 0.16 -13.62 -6.72
C ALA A 69 1.11 -12.41 -6.78
N LEU A 70 0.55 -11.21 -6.82
CA LEU A 70 1.32 -9.96 -6.83
C LEU A 70 2.20 -9.81 -5.57
N LEU A 71 1.62 -10.03 -4.39
CA LEU A 71 2.34 -9.91 -3.12
C LEU A 71 3.44 -10.97 -2.97
N LYS A 72 3.27 -12.16 -3.56
CA LYS A 72 4.29 -13.21 -3.55
C LYS A 72 5.55 -12.76 -4.29
N GLU A 73 5.40 -12.16 -5.46
CA GLU A 73 6.50 -11.75 -6.33
C GLU A 73 7.17 -10.44 -5.88
N ALA A 74 6.43 -9.57 -5.19
CA ALA A 74 6.89 -8.23 -4.82
C ALA A 74 8.07 -8.25 -3.83
N GLN A 75 9.07 -7.39 -4.04
CA GLN A 75 10.07 -7.00 -3.05
C GLN A 75 9.68 -5.68 -2.36
N GLY A 76 8.92 -4.84 -3.06
CA GLY A 76 8.38 -3.59 -2.53
C GLY A 76 6.85 -3.57 -2.56
N ILE A 77 6.22 -3.02 -1.52
CA ILE A 77 4.77 -2.92 -1.41
C ILE A 77 4.39 -1.47 -1.09
N ILE A 78 3.49 -0.91 -1.88
CA ILE A 78 2.90 0.41 -1.64
C ILE A 78 1.41 0.23 -1.39
N PHE A 79 0.94 0.56 -0.19
CA PHE A 79 -0.49 0.70 0.07
C PHE A 79 -0.90 2.17 -0.05
N ALA A 80 -1.89 2.44 -0.89
CA ALA A 80 -2.48 3.77 -1.05
C ALA A 80 -3.96 3.74 -0.65
N THR A 81 -4.39 4.66 0.19
CA THR A 81 -5.74 4.68 0.76
C THR A 81 -6.30 6.09 0.83
N PRO A 82 -7.60 6.29 0.56
CA PRO A 82 -8.28 7.45 1.09
C PRO A 82 -8.46 7.30 2.61
N ALA A 83 -8.41 8.42 3.34
CA ALA A 83 -8.76 8.43 4.75
C ALA A 83 -10.28 8.53 4.91
N TYR A 84 -10.91 7.45 5.34
CA TYR A 84 -12.35 7.39 5.62
C TYR A 84 -12.58 7.30 7.13
N ASN A 85 -13.30 8.27 7.68
CA ASN A 85 -13.54 8.36 9.13
C ASN A 85 -12.24 8.27 9.96
N GLY A 86 -11.17 8.91 9.48
CA GLY A 86 -9.87 8.95 10.16
C GLY A 86 -9.04 7.68 10.06
N THR A 87 -9.42 6.70 9.21
CA THR A 87 -8.72 5.42 9.07
C THR A 87 -8.48 5.06 7.60
N ILE A 88 -7.85 3.91 7.34
CA ILE A 88 -7.79 3.33 5.99
C ILE A 88 -9.20 3.00 5.49
N SER A 89 -9.37 2.90 4.17
CA SER A 89 -10.64 2.43 3.59
C SER A 89 -10.96 1.00 4.01
N GLY A 90 -12.25 0.67 4.12
CA GLY A 90 -12.69 -0.69 4.40
C GLY A 90 -12.20 -1.69 3.35
N GLN A 91 -12.12 -1.27 2.09
CA GLN A 91 -11.62 -2.07 0.98
C GLN A 91 -10.14 -2.45 1.17
N LEU A 92 -9.27 -1.49 1.55
CA LEU A 92 -7.87 -1.80 1.83
C LEU A 92 -7.75 -2.69 3.07
N LYS A 93 -8.56 -2.43 4.10
CA LYS A 93 -8.58 -3.27 5.30
C LYS A 93 -8.99 -4.72 4.95
N THR A 94 -9.95 -4.91 4.07
CA THR A 94 -10.35 -6.23 3.57
C THR A 94 -9.17 -6.95 2.91
N VAL A 95 -8.44 -6.27 2.02
CA VAL A 95 -7.22 -6.83 1.41
C VAL A 95 -6.22 -7.25 2.48
N MET A 96 -5.93 -6.38 3.46
CA MET A 96 -5.01 -6.68 4.55
C MET A 96 -5.46 -7.90 5.38
N ASP A 97 -6.73 -7.97 5.76
CA ASP A 97 -7.26 -9.10 6.55
C ASP A 97 -7.22 -10.43 5.79
N ARG A 98 -7.45 -10.37 4.48
CA ARG A 98 -7.43 -11.55 3.63
C ARG A 98 -6.02 -12.11 3.39
N THR A 99 -4.94 -11.33 3.65
CA THR A 99 -3.57 -11.86 3.61
C THR A 99 -3.32 -12.95 4.66
N ARG A 100 -4.21 -13.11 5.65
CA ARG A 100 -4.16 -14.23 6.59
C ARG A 100 -4.00 -15.59 5.91
N ALA A 101 -4.55 -15.77 4.72
CA ALA A 101 -4.46 -17.05 3.99
C ALA A 101 -3.02 -17.38 3.60
N VAL A 102 -2.25 -16.42 3.10
CA VAL A 102 -0.84 -16.64 2.69
C VAL A 102 0.09 -16.72 3.91
N VAL A 103 -0.20 -15.97 4.98
CA VAL A 103 0.56 -16.03 6.23
C VAL A 103 0.32 -17.36 6.96
N ALA A 104 -0.88 -17.93 6.89
CA ALA A 104 -1.17 -19.25 7.45
C ALA A 104 -0.33 -20.37 6.78
N GLY A 105 -0.07 -20.24 5.47
CA GLY A 105 0.78 -21.18 4.74
C GLY A 105 2.29 -20.95 4.93
N ASN A 106 2.66 -19.71 5.20
CA ASN A 106 4.05 -19.32 5.46
C ASN A 106 4.07 -18.07 6.34
N GLU A 107 4.36 -18.23 7.63
CA GLU A 107 4.41 -17.12 8.59
C GLU A 107 5.44 -16.02 8.20
N HIS A 108 6.45 -16.37 7.40
CA HIS A 108 7.45 -15.45 6.89
C HIS A 108 7.19 -14.99 5.45
N PHE A 109 5.94 -15.11 4.95
CA PHE A 109 5.59 -14.76 3.57
C PHE A 109 6.02 -13.33 3.17
N PHE A 110 5.94 -12.41 4.11
CA PHE A 110 6.28 -11.00 3.88
C PHE A 110 7.68 -10.61 4.37
N LYS A 111 8.40 -11.48 5.02
CA LYS A 111 9.68 -11.18 5.66
C LYS A 111 10.68 -10.51 4.74
N GLY A 112 11.16 -9.35 5.18
CA GLY A 112 12.20 -8.58 4.47
C GLY A 112 11.70 -7.79 3.25
N LYS A 113 10.41 -7.85 2.90
CA LYS A 113 9.86 -6.94 1.90
C LYS A 113 9.86 -5.51 2.45
N ILE A 114 9.95 -4.52 1.56
CA ILE A 114 9.96 -3.11 1.93
C ILE A 114 8.58 -2.52 1.70
N GLY A 115 8.05 -1.77 2.67
CA GLY A 115 6.71 -1.18 2.58
C GLY A 115 6.70 0.34 2.72
N MET A 116 5.89 1.04 1.95
CA MET A 116 5.56 2.44 2.17
C MET A 116 4.07 2.70 2.06
N GLY A 117 3.60 3.77 2.69
CA GLY A 117 2.19 4.18 2.68
C GLY A 117 1.95 5.49 1.96
N ILE A 118 0.79 5.59 1.30
CA ILE A 118 0.21 6.81 0.73
C ILE A 118 -1.19 6.98 1.31
N ALA A 119 -1.50 8.15 1.87
CA ALA A 119 -2.84 8.47 2.35
C ALA A 119 -3.34 9.79 1.76
N THR A 120 -4.57 9.80 1.29
CA THR A 120 -5.26 10.99 0.76
C THR A 120 -6.42 11.36 1.65
N GLY A 121 -6.71 12.64 1.79
CA GLY A 121 -7.87 13.13 2.54
C GLY A 121 -8.53 14.32 1.87
N GLY A 122 -9.85 14.39 1.93
CA GLY A 122 -10.63 15.55 1.48
C GLY A 122 -10.27 16.80 2.26
N ASP A 123 -10.10 16.66 3.57
CA ASP A 123 -9.65 17.74 4.45
C ASP A 123 -8.13 17.68 4.64
N ARG A 124 -7.53 18.86 4.90
CA ARG A 124 -6.09 18.99 5.19
C ARG A 124 -5.65 18.15 6.39
N MET A 125 -6.49 18.05 7.40
CA MET A 125 -6.30 17.22 8.61
C MET A 125 -7.37 16.12 8.65
N GLY A 126 -7.52 15.38 7.56
CA GLY A 126 -8.59 14.39 7.36
C GLY A 126 -8.28 12.99 7.88
N GLY A 127 -7.22 12.81 8.70
CA GLY A 127 -6.84 11.51 9.25
C GLY A 127 -5.80 10.75 8.43
N GLN A 128 -5.11 11.41 7.49
CA GLN A 128 -4.09 10.78 6.64
C GLN A 128 -2.97 10.12 7.46
N GLU A 129 -2.47 10.77 8.51
CA GLU A 129 -1.41 10.20 9.36
C GLU A 129 -1.91 8.98 10.16
N MET A 130 -3.17 9.00 10.59
CA MET A 130 -3.77 7.85 11.28
C MET A 130 -3.90 6.65 10.32
N ALA A 131 -4.27 6.90 9.07
CA ALA A 131 -4.31 5.86 8.03
C ALA A 131 -2.92 5.29 7.76
N LEU A 132 -1.88 6.14 7.67
CA LEU A 132 -0.49 5.70 7.53
C LEU A 132 -0.02 4.87 8.73
N THR A 133 -0.41 5.25 9.96
CA THR A 133 -0.09 4.47 11.17
C THR A 133 -0.65 3.06 11.07
N GLN A 134 -1.87 2.88 10.58
CA GLN A 134 -2.47 1.56 10.38
C GLN A 134 -1.74 0.74 9.30
N ILE A 135 -1.34 1.36 8.20
CA ILE A 135 -0.52 0.72 7.18
C ILE A 135 0.81 0.24 7.79
N HIS A 136 1.49 1.09 8.56
CA HIS A 136 2.74 0.70 9.23
C HIS A 136 2.54 -0.39 10.27
N THR A 137 1.43 -0.37 11.02
CA THR A 137 1.08 -1.44 11.95
C THR A 137 0.97 -2.77 11.23
N PHE A 138 0.31 -2.81 10.07
CA PHE A 138 0.23 -4.00 9.23
C PHE A 138 1.62 -4.46 8.76
N TYR A 139 2.46 -3.54 8.32
CA TYR A 139 3.82 -3.85 7.86
C TYR A 139 4.66 -4.46 8.99
N ILE A 140 4.68 -3.83 10.15
CA ILE A 140 5.46 -4.30 11.31
C ILE A 140 5.00 -5.71 11.74
N LEU A 141 3.68 -5.92 11.84
CA LEU A 141 3.10 -7.22 12.22
C LEU A 141 3.52 -8.34 11.26
N ASN A 142 3.68 -8.03 9.98
CA ASN A 142 3.97 -8.99 8.92
C ASN A 142 5.47 -9.02 8.52
N GLU A 143 6.39 -8.54 9.34
CA GLU A 143 7.84 -8.53 9.07
C GLU A 143 8.23 -7.73 7.80
N ILE A 144 7.34 -6.85 7.30
CA ILE A 144 7.64 -5.90 6.23
C ILE A 144 8.38 -4.71 6.85
N ILE A 145 9.47 -4.27 6.25
CA ILE A 145 10.24 -3.11 6.73
C ILE A 145 9.52 -1.82 6.31
N PRO A 146 8.89 -1.09 7.25
CA PRO A 146 8.17 0.14 6.91
C PRO A 146 9.15 1.28 6.64
N VAL A 147 8.90 2.02 5.55
CA VAL A 147 9.72 3.19 5.16
C VAL A 147 8.86 4.43 5.07
N SER A 148 9.33 5.49 5.71
CA SER A 148 8.77 6.84 5.61
C SER A 148 9.71 7.79 4.89
N GLY A 149 9.23 8.98 4.52
CA GLY A 149 10.07 10.02 3.95
C GLY A 149 10.96 10.74 4.98
N GLY A 150 10.79 10.46 6.27
CA GLY A 150 11.57 11.04 7.38
C GLY A 150 11.15 12.46 7.72
N PHE A 151 11.99 13.13 8.53
CA PHE A 151 11.70 14.44 9.09
C PHE A 151 11.31 15.50 8.05
N PHE A 152 10.60 16.52 8.52
CA PHE A 152 10.17 17.70 7.75
C PHE A 152 9.16 17.39 6.64
N GLY A 153 7.99 16.89 7.05
CA GLY A 153 6.79 16.79 6.23
C GLY A 153 6.64 15.50 5.42
N ALA A 154 7.23 14.40 5.89
CA ALA A 154 6.97 13.07 5.37
C ALA A 154 7.16 12.00 6.46
N ASN A 155 6.79 12.34 7.69
CA ASN A 155 7.16 11.60 8.90
C ASN A 155 6.72 10.13 8.86
N LEU A 156 5.52 9.86 8.40
CA LEU A 156 4.98 8.49 8.30
C LEU A 156 4.84 7.99 6.85
N GLY A 157 5.05 8.85 5.85
CA GLY A 157 4.86 8.49 4.45
C GLY A 157 4.34 9.66 3.61
N ALA A 158 3.69 9.38 2.50
CA ALA A 158 3.13 10.40 1.63
C ALA A 158 1.68 10.73 2.05
N THR A 159 1.42 12.01 2.32
CA THR A 159 0.09 12.51 2.66
C THR A 159 -0.34 13.57 1.65
N PHE A 160 -1.60 13.52 1.24
CA PHE A 160 -2.17 14.47 0.27
C PHE A 160 -3.48 15.05 0.79
N TRP A 161 -3.64 16.34 0.56
CA TRP A 161 -4.91 17.01 0.64
C TRP A 161 -5.54 17.11 -0.76
N THR A 162 -6.74 16.59 -0.92
CA THR A 162 -7.36 16.44 -2.23
C THR A 162 -8.59 17.29 -2.42
N ASN A 163 -9.13 17.91 -1.36
CA ASN A 163 -10.40 18.61 -1.40
C ASN A 163 -11.49 17.80 -2.14
N ASP A 164 -11.45 16.47 -1.98
CA ASP A 164 -12.29 15.46 -2.62
C ASP A 164 -12.34 15.50 -4.17
N ASN A 165 -11.31 16.06 -4.80
CA ASN A 165 -11.23 16.09 -6.26
C ASN A 165 -9.78 15.91 -6.78
N LEU A 166 -9.67 15.43 -8.01
CA LEU A 166 -8.40 15.13 -8.66
C LEU A 166 -7.57 16.39 -8.99
N GLU A 167 -8.23 17.48 -9.36
CA GLU A 167 -7.54 18.69 -9.80
C GLU A 167 -6.80 19.39 -8.65
N ASP A 168 -7.35 19.35 -7.44
CA ASP A 168 -6.67 19.90 -6.26
C ASP A 168 -5.58 18.95 -5.76
N ALA A 169 -5.80 17.64 -5.86
CA ALA A 169 -4.76 16.64 -5.59
C ALA A 169 -3.51 16.85 -6.47
N LYS A 170 -3.70 17.14 -7.76
CA LYS A 170 -2.59 17.45 -8.70
C LYS A 170 -1.82 18.72 -8.33
N LYS A 171 -2.46 19.66 -7.63
CA LYS A 171 -1.87 20.93 -7.21
C LYS A 171 -1.23 20.89 -5.81
N ASP A 172 -1.39 19.79 -5.07
CA ASP A 172 -0.84 19.66 -3.71
C ASP A 172 0.69 19.51 -3.74
N LYS A 173 1.38 20.64 -3.73
CA LYS A 173 2.86 20.70 -3.75
C LYS A 173 3.48 20.01 -2.55
N GLU A 174 2.87 20.14 -1.36
CA GLU A 174 3.37 19.51 -0.14
C GLU A 174 3.15 17.99 -0.18
N GLY A 175 2.04 17.54 -0.71
CA GLY A 175 1.79 16.13 -0.95
C GLY A 175 2.84 15.54 -1.89
N PHE A 176 3.12 16.15 -3.02
CA PHE A 176 4.17 15.70 -3.93
C PHE A 176 5.58 15.81 -3.33
N ARG A 177 5.84 16.79 -2.48
CA ARG A 177 7.10 16.86 -1.72
C ARG A 177 7.24 15.66 -0.78
N SER A 178 6.19 15.32 -0.04
CA SER A 178 6.17 14.18 0.86
C SER A 178 6.35 12.85 0.09
N LEU A 179 5.69 12.71 -1.06
CA LEU A 179 5.81 11.55 -1.94
C LEU A 179 7.25 11.38 -2.45
N LYS A 180 7.84 12.43 -3.02
CA LYS A 180 9.23 12.39 -3.53
C LYS A 180 10.23 11.97 -2.44
N LYS A 181 10.08 12.50 -1.21
CA LYS A 181 10.93 12.12 -0.08
C LYS A 181 10.76 10.65 0.29
N THR A 182 9.52 10.16 0.33
CA THR A 182 9.22 8.78 0.67
C THR A 182 9.73 7.81 -0.41
N ILE A 183 9.49 8.10 -1.69
CA ILE A 183 9.99 7.33 -2.84
C ILE A 183 11.52 7.27 -2.85
N LYS A 184 12.21 8.38 -2.56
CA LYS A 184 13.66 8.39 -2.48
C LYS A 184 14.16 7.37 -1.47
N ARG A 185 13.67 7.42 -0.22
CA ARG A 185 14.09 6.49 0.83
C ARG A 185 13.66 5.06 0.55
N PHE A 186 12.44 4.87 0.06
CA PHE A 186 11.93 3.56 -0.30
C PHE A 186 12.81 2.88 -1.36
N SER A 187 13.21 3.61 -2.41
CA SER A 187 14.11 3.10 -3.44
C SER A 187 15.53 2.80 -2.91
N GLU A 188 16.04 3.61 -1.97
CA GLU A 188 17.32 3.37 -1.30
C GLU A 188 17.30 2.06 -0.49
N TYR A 189 16.22 1.81 0.29
CA TYR A 189 16.06 0.58 1.04
C TYR A 189 15.90 -0.65 0.15
N LEU A 190 15.12 -0.55 -0.94
CA LEU A 190 15.02 -1.63 -1.92
C LEU A 190 16.40 -2.02 -2.47
N ASN A 191 17.20 -1.03 -2.87
CA ASN A 191 18.54 -1.29 -3.40
C ASN A 191 19.51 -1.88 -2.36
N GLN A 192 19.35 -1.53 -1.07
CA GLN A 192 20.17 -2.11 0.01
C GLN A 192 19.80 -3.57 0.31
N CYS A 193 18.53 -3.94 0.14
CA CYS A 193 18.03 -5.28 0.37
C CYS A 193 18.09 -6.17 -0.89
N ALA A 194 18.55 -5.64 -2.02
CA ALA A 194 18.81 -6.45 -3.21
C ALA A 194 19.85 -7.54 -2.90
N PRO A 195 19.68 -8.78 -3.41
CA PRO A 195 20.74 -9.77 -3.34
C PRO A 195 22.02 -9.15 -3.92
N LYS A 196 23.09 -9.14 -3.14
CA LYS A 196 24.42 -8.78 -3.68
C LYS A 196 24.85 -9.95 -4.57
N GLU A 197 25.04 -9.67 -5.85
CA GLU A 197 25.65 -10.61 -6.80
C GLU A 197 27.04 -11.07 -6.33
#